data_fac121f36735cd16bf5214c85530bcf4
#
_entry.id   fac121f36735cd16bf5214c85530bcf4
#
_cell.length_a   1.000
_cell.length_b   1.000
_cell.length_c   1.000
_cell.angle_alpha   90.00
_cell.angle_beta   90.00
_cell.angle_gamma   90.00
#
_symmetry.space_group_name_H-M   'P 1'
#
loop_
_entity.id
_entity.type
_entity.pdbx_description
1 polymer ?
#
loop_
_entity_poly.entity_id
_entity_poly.type
_entity_poly.pdbx_seq_one_letter_code
_entity_poly.pdbx_strand_id
1 'polypeptide(L)'
;MGISKWWIDASFATRDKRKSQTGGCLSRGEGVILSFSKKQKLVTKSSTEAELVGVDDVLPQVLWTQNFLLAQGWEVNETIVYQDNKSAILLETNGAASSSKRTRHIDIRYYSVKDRIAAGELTIEFCPTDDMWADYFTKPLQGAKFLFLRRIIMNEPGVRSVLSPEELQELEEWFAEQDRNGGLNGEPAVWGPSRRVDHGMESGDSYPESVD
;
A
#
# COMPACT_ATOMS: atom_id res chain seq x y z
N MET A 1 16.64 12.44 1.73
CA MET A 1 15.80 11.61 2.58
C MET A 1 16.03 10.13 2.22
N GLY A 2 16.71 9.37 3.09
CA GLY A 2 17.18 8.01 2.80
C GLY A 2 16.24 6.89 3.29
N ILE A 3 14.92 7.12 3.45
CA ILE A 3 13.98 6.13 3.97
C ILE A 3 13.24 5.46 2.82
N SER A 4 13.25 4.12 2.80
CA SER A 4 12.47 3.29 1.89
C SER A 4 11.30 2.67 2.65
N LYS A 5 10.06 2.96 2.24
CA LYS A 5 8.83 2.50 2.89
C LYS A 5 8.12 1.50 1.99
N TRP A 6 7.93 0.30 2.49
CA TRP A 6 7.24 -0.79 1.82
C TRP A 6 5.92 -1.09 2.52
N TRP A 7 4.83 -1.14 1.81
CA TRP A 7 3.55 -1.69 2.28
C TRP A 7 3.36 -3.04 1.64
N ILE A 8 3.15 -4.08 2.44
CA ILE A 8 2.98 -5.46 1.97
C ILE A 8 1.74 -6.04 2.65
N ASP A 9 0.80 -6.56 1.86
CA ASP A 9 -0.45 -7.16 2.31
C ASP A 9 -0.71 -8.47 1.56
N ALA A 10 -1.47 -9.37 2.17
CA ALA A 10 -1.89 -10.60 1.53
C ALA A 10 -3.38 -10.90 1.73
N SER A 11 -4.13 -11.00 0.64
CA SER A 11 -5.50 -11.51 0.71
C SER A 11 -5.53 -13.04 0.71
N PHE A 12 -6.03 -13.62 1.81
CA PHE A 12 -6.03 -15.05 2.05
C PHE A 12 -7.04 -15.80 1.17
N ALA A 13 -6.56 -16.84 0.46
CA ALA A 13 -7.37 -17.81 -0.30
C ALA A 13 -8.33 -17.21 -1.34
N THR A 14 -8.02 -16.03 -1.90
CA THR A 14 -8.88 -15.28 -2.83
C THR A 14 -8.74 -15.72 -4.28
N ARG A 15 -7.75 -16.55 -4.62
CA ARG A 15 -7.46 -17.00 -6.00
C ARG A 15 -7.81 -18.46 -6.22
N ASP A 16 -7.80 -18.87 -7.49
CA ASP A 16 -8.02 -20.26 -7.88
C ASP A 16 -7.14 -21.23 -7.09
N LYS A 17 -7.69 -22.40 -6.78
CA LYS A 17 -7.04 -23.43 -5.96
C LYS A 17 -6.71 -22.94 -4.54
N ARG A 18 -7.49 -22.01 -4.00
CA ARG A 18 -7.34 -21.41 -2.66
C ARG A 18 -5.97 -20.77 -2.41
N LYS A 19 -5.34 -20.26 -3.44
CA LYS A 19 -4.09 -19.51 -3.29
C LYS A 19 -4.39 -18.09 -2.84
N SER A 20 -3.49 -17.57 -2.06
CA SER A 20 -3.52 -16.19 -1.60
C SER A 20 -2.91 -15.24 -2.66
N GLN A 21 -3.18 -13.96 -2.52
CA GLN A 21 -2.62 -12.89 -3.34
C GLN A 21 -1.72 -12.04 -2.46
N THR A 22 -0.50 -11.77 -2.91
CA THR A 22 0.38 -10.79 -2.29
C THR A 22 0.35 -9.51 -3.12
N GLY A 23 0.14 -8.40 -2.47
CA GLY A 23 0.28 -7.07 -3.04
C GLY A 23 1.26 -6.24 -2.25
N GLY A 24 1.88 -5.29 -2.90
CA GLY A 24 2.76 -4.38 -2.21
C GLY A 24 3.20 -3.21 -3.08
N CYS A 25 3.74 -2.24 -2.39
CA CYS A 25 4.30 -1.05 -3.03
C CYS A 25 5.44 -0.46 -2.23
N LEU A 26 6.29 0.28 -2.92
CA LEU A 26 7.42 1.02 -2.38
C LEU A 26 7.23 2.51 -2.62
N SER A 27 7.47 3.31 -1.59
CA SER A 27 7.64 4.75 -1.69
C SER A 27 8.94 5.20 -1.03
N ARG A 28 9.55 6.25 -1.57
CA ARG A 28 10.67 6.97 -0.95
C ARG A 28 10.36 8.44 -0.70
N GLY A 29 9.13 8.80 -0.80
CA GLY A 29 8.66 10.18 -0.64
C GLY A 29 7.14 10.20 -0.65
N GLU A 30 6.56 10.89 -1.60
CA GLU A 30 5.13 11.13 -1.63
C GLU A 30 4.34 10.07 -2.40
N GLY A 31 4.82 9.59 -3.53
CA GLY A 31 4.11 8.62 -4.36
C GLY A 31 4.75 7.23 -4.37
N VAL A 32 4.06 6.30 -4.99
CA VAL A 32 4.56 4.94 -5.19
C VAL A 32 5.49 4.91 -6.41
N ILE A 33 6.69 4.37 -6.23
CA ILE A 33 7.69 4.19 -7.29
C ILE A 33 7.78 2.77 -7.84
N LEU A 34 7.28 1.80 -7.08
CA LEU A 34 7.18 0.39 -7.49
C LEU A 34 5.94 -0.22 -6.87
N SER A 35 5.20 -1.01 -7.63
CA SER A 35 4.05 -1.75 -7.14
C SER A 35 3.91 -3.11 -7.80
N PHE A 36 3.27 -4.04 -7.12
CA PHE A 36 3.01 -5.38 -7.65
C PHE A 36 1.77 -6.01 -7.01
N SER A 37 1.18 -6.95 -7.76
CA SER A 37 0.09 -7.80 -7.31
C SER A 37 0.33 -9.21 -7.86
N LYS A 38 0.64 -10.18 -7.00
CA LYS A 38 1.10 -11.52 -7.38
C LYS A 38 0.30 -12.61 -6.68
N LYS A 39 -0.08 -13.66 -7.41
CA LYS A 39 -0.60 -14.87 -6.81
C LYS A 39 0.51 -15.64 -6.10
N GLN A 40 0.29 -15.99 -4.83
CA GLN A 40 1.25 -16.81 -4.08
C GLN A 40 1.42 -18.20 -4.68
N LYS A 41 2.64 -18.71 -4.63
CA LYS A 41 2.95 -20.06 -5.14
C LYS A 41 2.48 -21.15 -4.18
N LEU A 42 2.50 -20.87 -2.88
CA LEU A 42 2.07 -21.78 -1.81
C LEU A 42 0.57 -21.62 -1.51
N VAL A 43 0.00 -22.65 -0.88
CA VAL A 43 -1.31 -22.59 -0.25
C VAL A 43 -1.08 -22.46 1.25
N THR A 44 -1.51 -21.35 1.81
CA THR A 44 -1.43 -21.05 3.24
C THR A 44 -2.68 -21.53 3.97
N LYS A 45 -2.58 -21.76 5.27
CA LYS A 45 -3.69 -22.29 6.10
C LYS A 45 -4.42 -21.22 6.89
N SER A 46 -3.85 -20.02 6.97
CA SER A 46 -4.43 -18.87 7.67
C SER A 46 -4.04 -17.55 6.97
N SER A 47 -4.72 -16.46 7.31
CA SER A 47 -4.35 -15.12 6.87
C SER A 47 -2.96 -14.74 7.38
N THR A 48 -2.64 -15.02 8.64
CA THR A 48 -1.31 -14.76 9.22
C THR A 48 -0.18 -15.47 8.45
N GLU A 49 -0.40 -16.73 8.03
CA GLU A 49 0.56 -17.44 7.18
C GLU A 49 0.66 -16.79 5.78
N ALA A 50 -0.45 -16.29 5.24
CA ALA A 50 -0.44 -15.61 3.95
C ALA A 50 0.35 -14.30 4.01
N GLU A 51 0.19 -13.53 5.09
CA GLU A 51 0.96 -12.30 5.32
C GLU A 51 2.46 -12.60 5.41
N LEU A 52 2.86 -13.56 6.22
CA LEU A 52 4.27 -13.94 6.33
C LEU A 52 4.87 -14.38 4.98
N VAL A 53 4.13 -15.23 4.24
CA VAL A 53 4.56 -15.65 2.89
C VAL A 53 4.65 -14.43 1.96
N GLY A 54 3.78 -13.45 2.15
CA GLY A 54 3.79 -12.20 1.41
C GLY A 54 5.09 -11.43 1.63
N VAL A 55 5.49 -11.23 2.88
CA VAL A 55 6.73 -10.53 3.22
C VAL A 55 7.95 -11.29 2.71
N ASP A 56 8.04 -12.60 2.97
CA ASP A 56 9.18 -13.42 2.51
C ASP A 56 9.32 -13.45 0.97
N ASP A 57 8.21 -13.56 0.24
CA ASP A 57 8.21 -13.53 -1.24
C ASP A 57 8.65 -12.17 -1.82
N VAL A 58 8.51 -11.08 -1.04
CA VAL A 58 8.90 -9.72 -1.43
C VAL A 58 10.28 -9.33 -0.92
N LEU A 59 10.75 -9.97 0.14
CA LEU A 59 12.04 -9.69 0.78
C LEU A 59 13.22 -9.60 -0.20
N PRO A 60 13.38 -10.51 -1.18
CA PRO A 60 14.45 -10.37 -2.17
C PRO A 60 14.37 -9.07 -2.97
N GLN A 61 13.15 -8.58 -3.26
CA GLN A 61 12.96 -7.32 -3.97
C GLN A 61 13.31 -6.12 -3.08
N VAL A 62 12.97 -6.18 -1.80
CA VAL A 62 13.34 -5.15 -0.80
C VAL A 62 14.85 -5.01 -0.74
N LEU A 63 15.57 -6.11 -0.51
CA LEU A 63 17.03 -6.13 -0.40
C LEU A 63 17.72 -5.73 -1.72
N TRP A 64 17.20 -6.21 -2.86
CA TRP A 64 17.72 -5.82 -4.16
C TRP A 64 17.59 -4.31 -4.38
N THR A 65 16.44 -3.74 -4.08
CA THR A 65 16.21 -2.30 -4.23
C THR A 65 17.14 -1.48 -3.36
N GLN A 66 17.34 -1.89 -2.10
CA GLN A 66 18.29 -1.26 -1.19
C GLN A 66 19.71 -1.27 -1.75
N ASN A 67 20.19 -2.44 -2.17
CA ASN A 67 21.52 -2.58 -2.74
C ASN A 67 21.68 -1.80 -4.04
N PHE A 68 20.66 -1.79 -4.90
CA PHE A 68 20.65 -1.01 -6.13
C PHE A 68 20.77 0.49 -5.85
N LEU A 69 19.99 1.01 -4.91
CA LEU A 69 20.04 2.42 -4.54
C LEU A 69 21.40 2.82 -3.97
N LEU A 70 21.98 2.00 -3.09
CA LEU A 70 23.31 2.20 -2.53
C LEU A 70 24.38 2.20 -3.65
N ALA A 71 24.29 1.25 -4.59
CA ALA A 71 25.21 1.18 -5.73
C ALA A 71 25.11 2.38 -6.67
N GLN A 72 23.95 3.04 -6.72
CA GLN A 72 23.74 4.29 -7.46
C GLN A 72 24.17 5.55 -6.67
N GLY A 73 24.71 5.39 -5.46
CA GLY A 73 25.11 6.50 -4.60
C GLY A 73 23.96 7.19 -3.84
N TRP A 74 22.79 6.57 -3.80
CA TRP A 74 21.67 7.07 -3.00
C TRP A 74 21.80 6.62 -1.55
N GLU A 75 21.52 7.51 -0.62
CA GLU A 75 21.45 7.16 0.81
C GLU A 75 20.21 6.27 1.08
N VAL A 76 20.41 5.17 1.79
CA VAL A 76 19.36 4.34 2.37
C VAL A 76 19.64 4.19 3.85
N ASN A 77 19.07 5.10 4.63
CA ASN A 77 19.27 5.16 6.09
C ASN A 77 18.39 4.14 6.81
N GLU A 78 17.21 3.86 6.25
CA GLU A 78 16.24 2.96 6.85
C GLU A 78 15.37 2.32 5.77
N THR A 79 15.01 1.06 5.99
CA THR A 79 14.05 0.31 5.19
C THR A 79 12.96 -0.20 6.10
N ILE A 80 11.75 0.33 5.95
CA ILE A 80 10.59 -0.01 6.77
C ILE A 80 9.61 -0.84 5.95
N VAL A 81 9.16 -1.96 6.51
CA VAL A 81 8.08 -2.78 5.96
C VAL A 81 6.84 -2.61 6.84
N TYR A 82 5.76 -2.09 6.27
CA TYR A 82 4.48 -1.90 6.94
C TYR A 82 3.58 -3.12 6.76
N GLN A 83 3.01 -3.58 7.89
CA GLN A 83 2.07 -4.69 8.01
C GLN A 83 0.87 -4.29 8.86
N ASP A 84 -0.34 -4.74 8.53
CA ASP A 84 -1.54 -4.52 9.33
C ASP A 84 -1.89 -5.71 10.26
N ASN A 85 -1.22 -6.84 10.11
CA ASN A 85 -1.44 -8.03 10.90
C ASN A 85 -0.43 -8.17 12.05
N LYS A 86 -0.85 -7.77 13.27
CA LYS A 86 -0.01 -7.85 14.47
C LYS A 86 0.50 -9.27 14.78
N SER A 87 -0.29 -10.30 14.45
CA SER A 87 0.13 -11.69 14.64
C SER A 87 1.24 -12.10 13.67
N ALA A 88 1.20 -11.60 12.42
CA ALA A 88 2.27 -11.79 11.46
C ALA A 88 3.57 -11.10 11.94
N ILE A 89 3.48 -9.85 12.38
CA ILE A 89 4.61 -9.09 12.92
C ILE A 89 5.28 -9.83 14.09
N LEU A 90 4.48 -10.37 15.02
CA LEU A 90 5.03 -11.16 16.14
C LEU A 90 5.78 -12.42 15.67
N LEU A 91 5.31 -13.07 14.63
CA LEU A 91 5.97 -14.24 14.05
C LEU A 91 7.25 -13.85 13.32
N GLU A 92 7.23 -12.76 12.57
CA GLU A 92 8.38 -12.23 11.82
C GLU A 92 9.52 -11.76 12.74
N THR A 93 9.16 -11.15 13.87
CA THR A 93 10.14 -10.64 14.84
C THR A 93 10.65 -11.72 15.79
N ASN A 94 9.77 -12.58 16.31
CA ASN A 94 10.12 -13.60 17.32
C ASN A 94 10.51 -14.95 16.71
N GLY A 95 10.19 -15.19 15.45
CA GLY A 95 10.45 -16.44 14.74
C GLY A 95 9.67 -17.63 15.32
N ALA A 96 10.21 -18.83 15.13
CA ALA A 96 9.56 -20.11 15.50
C ALA A 96 9.19 -20.25 16.99
N ALA A 97 9.73 -19.42 17.88
CA ALA A 97 9.35 -19.41 19.31
C ALA A 97 7.86 -19.09 19.52
N SER A 98 7.24 -18.39 18.57
CA SER A 98 5.81 -18.04 18.59
C SER A 98 4.94 -19.01 17.79
N SER A 99 5.54 -20.01 17.11
CA SER A 99 4.82 -20.91 16.21
C SER A 99 4.47 -22.26 16.85
N SER A 100 3.31 -22.80 16.49
CA SER A 100 2.92 -24.17 16.90
C SER A 100 3.64 -25.21 16.03
N LYS A 101 3.80 -26.45 16.57
CA LYS A 101 4.44 -27.59 15.87
C LYS A 101 3.88 -27.90 14.46
N ARG A 102 2.78 -27.27 14.04
CA ARG A 102 2.09 -27.52 12.77
C ARG A 102 2.62 -26.69 11.59
N THR A 103 3.53 -25.74 11.81
CA THR A 103 3.96 -24.75 10.82
C THR A 103 5.36 -24.99 10.25
N ARG A 104 5.96 -26.16 10.45
CA ARG A 104 7.33 -26.49 10.00
C ARG A 104 7.62 -26.22 8.51
N HIS A 105 6.62 -26.32 7.65
CA HIS A 105 6.79 -26.06 6.21
C HIS A 105 6.98 -24.55 5.90
N ILE A 106 6.73 -23.68 6.87
CA ILE A 106 6.88 -22.22 6.77
C ILE A 106 8.08 -21.76 7.63
N ASP A 107 8.65 -22.64 8.47
CA ASP A 107 9.72 -22.28 9.41
C ASP A 107 10.91 -21.58 8.74
N ILE A 108 11.34 -22.03 7.56
CA ILE A 108 12.44 -21.42 6.81
C ILE A 108 12.16 -19.94 6.50
N ARG A 109 10.90 -19.59 6.20
CA ARG A 109 10.47 -18.22 5.89
C ARG A 109 10.49 -17.32 7.12
N TYR A 110 10.10 -17.84 8.30
CA TYR A 110 10.23 -17.12 9.56
C TYR A 110 11.68 -16.75 9.85
N TYR A 111 12.60 -17.71 9.68
CA TYR A 111 14.01 -17.48 9.90
C TYR A 111 14.59 -16.47 8.90
N SER A 112 14.21 -16.57 7.62
CA SER A 112 14.68 -15.66 6.58
C SER A 112 14.36 -14.19 6.92
N VAL A 113 13.11 -13.89 7.27
CA VAL A 113 12.68 -12.52 7.62
C VAL A 113 13.35 -12.07 8.91
N LYS A 114 13.31 -12.91 9.97
CA LYS A 114 13.90 -12.61 11.26
C LYS A 114 15.40 -12.32 11.19
N ASP A 115 16.16 -13.10 10.41
CA ASP A 115 17.60 -12.91 10.25
C ASP A 115 17.92 -11.54 9.62
N ARG A 116 17.10 -11.08 8.68
CA ARG A 116 17.26 -9.76 8.05
C ARG A 116 16.93 -8.62 9.01
N ILE A 117 15.90 -8.79 9.86
CA ILE A 117 15.59 -7.83 10.92
C ILE A 117 16.75 -7.78 11.92
N ALA A 118 17.26 -8.93 12.35
CA ALA A 118 18.39 -9.03 13.30
C ALA A 118 19.69 -8.44 12.73
N ALA A 119 19.90 -8.55 11.41
CA ALA A 119 21.01 -7.92 10.72
C ALA A 119 20.85 -6.38 10.54
N GLY A 120 19.70 -5.81 10.93
CA GLY A 120 19.41 -4.39 10.76
C GLY A 120 19.19 -3.96 9.31
N GLU A 121 18.90 -4.91 8.42
CA GLU A 121 18.67 -4.61 7.00
C GLU A 121 17.28 -4.01 6.74
N LEU A 122 16.31 -4.30 7.62
CA LEU A 122 14.97 -3.72 7.58
C LEU A 122 14.32 -3.76 8.98
N THR A 123 13.26 -2.96 9.14
CA THR A 123 12.34 -3.00 10.28
C THR A 123 10.93 -3.34 9.81
N ILE A 124 10.15 -4.00 10.67
CA ILE A 124 8.73 -4.23 10.41
C ILE A 124 7.91 -3.42 11.39
N GLU A 125 7.00 -2.61 10.88
CA GLU A 125 6.15 -1.74 11.68
C GLU A 125 4.66 -2.01 11.41
N PHE A 126 3.86 -1.82 12.45
CA PHE A 126 2.42 -1.91 12.32
C PHE A 126 1.88 -0.68 11.59
N CYS A 127 1.03 -0.95 10.60
CA CYS A 127 0.28 0.06 9.86
C CYS A 127 -1.22 -0.20 10.06
N PRO A 128 -2.02 0.78 10.44
CA PRO A 128 -3.47 0.64 10.45
C PRO A 128 -3.99 0.25 9.05
N THR A 129 -5.07 -0.55 9.02
CA THR A 129 -5.66 -1.02 7.74
C THR A 129 -6.13 0.14 6.84
N ASP A 130 -6.51 1.28 7.42
CA ASP A 130 -6.92 2.45 6.65
C ASP A 130 -5.74 3.10 5.91
N ASP A 131 -4.53 2.98 6.45
CA ASP A 131 -3.29 3.49 5.88
C ASP A 131 -2.51 2.42 5.10
N MET A 132 -3.07 1.21 4.94
CA MET A 132 -2.44 0.11 4.23
C MET A 132 -2.56 0.28 2.72
N TRP A 133 -1.58 0.92 2.09
CA TRP A 133 -1.57 1.18 0.64
C TRP A 133 -1.58 -0.11 -0.19
N ALA A 134 -1.04 -1.20 0.36
CA ALA A 134 -1.01 -2.50 -0.30
C ALA A 134 -2.40 -3.10 -0.52
N ASP A 135 -3.43 -2.68 0.24
CA ASP A 135 -4.83 -3.06 0.03
C ASP A 135 -5.29 -2.83 -1.41
N TYR A 136 -4.81 -1.76 -2.04
CA TYR A 136 -5.12 -1.45 -3.44
C TYR A 136 -4.72 -2.56 -4.42
N PHE A 137 -3.72 -3.37 -4.07
CA PHE A 137 -3.16 -4.43 -4.91
C PHE A 137 -3.65 -5.83 -4.53
N THR A 138 -4.37 -5.98 -3.42
CA THR A 138 -4.83 -7.28 -2.89
C THR A 138 -6.35 -7.42 -2.81
N LYS A 139 -7.06 -6.30 -2.64
CA LYS A 139 -8.51 -6.27 -2.39
C LYS A 139 -9.25 -5.64 -3.56
N PRO A 140 -10.47 -6.09 -3.91
CA PRO A 140 -11.30 -5.46 -4.94
C PRO A 140 -11.96 -4.20 -4.37
N LEU A 141 -11.16 -3.18 -4.11
CA LEU A 141 -11.64 -1.92 -3.55
C LEU A 141 -12.56 -1.20 -4.51
N GLN A 142 -13.58 -0.55 -3.99
CA GLN A 142 -14.54 0.28 -4.72
C GLN A 142 -14.80 1.58 -3.97
N GLY A 143 -15.46 2.53 -4.65
CA GLY A 143 -15.89 3.78 -4.05
C GLY A 143 -14.74 4.65 -3.57
N ALA A 144 -14.93 5.31 -2.44
CA ALA A 144 -14.05 6.33 -1.93
C ALA A 144 -12.67 5.80 -1.51
N LYS A 145 -12.60 4.63 -0.84
CA LYS A 145 -11.31 4.05 -0.48
C LYS A 145 -10.44 3.76 -1.70
N PHE A 146 -11.03 3.27 -2.80
CA PHE A 146 -10.33 3.08 -4.06
C PHE A 146 -9.78 4.40 -4.60
N LEU A 147 -10.64 5.44 -4.67
CA LEU A 147 -10.24 6.75 -5.16
C LEU A 147 -9.16 7.40 -4.29
N PHE A 148 -9.30 7.33 -2.98
CA PHE A 148 -8.32 7.86 -2.03
C PHE A 148 -6.94 7.20 -2.19
N LEU A 149 -6.88 5.86 -2.13
CA LEU A 149 -5.63 5.13 -2.30
C LEU A 149 -5.02 5.33 -3.69
N ARG A 150 -5.86 5.38 -4.76
CA ARG A 150 -5.40 5.69 -6.10
C ARG A 150 -4.67 7.02 -6.15
N ARG A 151 -5.24 8.07 -5.54
CA ARG A 151 -4.64 9.41 -5.52
C ARG A 151 -3.29 9.43 -4.81
N ILE A 152 -3.18 8.73 -3.67
CA ILE A 152 -1.90 8.57 -2.95
C ILE A 152 -0.89 7.83 -3.82
N ILE A 153 -1.27 6.69 -4.39
CA ILE A 153 -0.39 5.84 -5.20
C ILE A 153 0.11 6.58 -6.43
N MET A 154 -0.77 7.33 -7.09
CA MET A 154 -0.45 8.12 -8.29
C MET A 154 0.22 9.45 -7.97
N ASN A 155 0.41 9.78 -6.70
CA ASN A 155 0.97 11.06 -6.26
C ASN A 155 0.22 12.27 -6.87
N GLU A 156 -1.11 12.23 -6.85
CA GLU A 156 -1.91 13.35 -7.34
C GLU A 156 -1.65 14.60 -6.48
N PRO A 157 -1.49 15.80 -7.08
CA PRO A 157 -1.24 17.03 -6.34
C PRO A 157 -2.32 17.30 -5.28
N GLY A 158 -1.90 17.72 -4.10
CA GLY A 158 -2.80 18.12 -3.01
C GLY A 158 -3.29 17.00 -2.10
N VAL A 159 -2.95 15.73 -2.39
CA VAL A 159 -3.36 14.61 -1.52
C VAL A 159 -2.55 14.53 -0.23
N ARG A 160 -1.32 15.03 -0.24
CA ARG A 160 -0.46 15.05 0.97
C ARG A 160 -0.26 16.42 1.60
N SER A 161 -0.68 17.49 0.94
CA SER A 161 -0.86 18.73 1.65
C SER A 161 -2.09 18.65 2.55
N VAL A 162 -2.11 17.59 3.38
CA VAL A 162 -2.92 17.51 4.58
C VAL A 162 -4.41 17.68 4.28
N LEU A 163 -5.13 16.58 4.25
CA LEU A 163 -6.50 16.65 4.73
C LEU A 163 -6.40 17.28 6.13
N SER A 164 -6.94 18.46 6.28
CA SER A 164 -7.08 19.05 7.61
C SER A 164 -7.86 18.06 8.49
N PRO A 165 -7.78 18.12 9.81
CA PRO A 165 -8.61 17.28 10.68
C PRO A 165 -10.10 17.35 10.32
N GLU A 166 -10.57 18.49 9.80
CA GLU A 166 -11.94 18.71 9.34
C GLU A 166 -12.22 17.95 8.04
N GLU A 167 -11.30 17.97 7.06
CA GLU A 167 -11.42 17.21 5.80
C GLU A 167 -11.31 15.69 6.04
N LEU A 168 -10.52 15.25 7.03
CA LEU A 168 -10.48 13.84 7.45
C LEU A 168 -11.83 13.43 8.06
N GLN A 169 -12.42 14.26 8.90
CA GLN A 169 -13.72 14.00 9.49
C GLN A 169 -14.82 13.96 8.43
N GLU A 170 -14.85 14.91 7.49
CA GLU A 170 -15.77 14.90 6.35
C GLU A 170 -15.63 13.63 5.49
N LEU A 171 -14.40 13.15 5.30
CA LEU A 171 -14.12 11.94 4.59
C LEU A 171 -14.63 10.70 5.34
N GLU A 172 -14.41 10.62 6.65
CA GLU A 172 -14.92 9.53 7.51
C GLU A 172 -16.45 9.52 7.55
N GLU A 173 -17.08 10.67 7.67
CA GLU A 173 -18.54 10.82 7.62
C GLU A 173 -19.11 10.40 6.26
N TRP A 174 -18.44 10.79 5.17
CA TRP A 174 -18.82 10.40 3.83
C TRP A 174 -18.69 8.86 3.62
N PHE A 175 -17.63 8.22 4.14
CA PHE A 175 -17.49 6.76 4.11
C PHE A 175 -18.60 6.06 4.90
N ALA A 176 -18.88 6.55 6.10
CA ALA A 176 -19.94 6.00 6.97
C ALA A 176 -21.33 6.15 6.35
N GLU A 177 -21.57 7.18 5.55
CA GLU A 177 -22.82 7.40 4.82
C GLU A 177 -22.94 6.45 3.62
N GLN A 178 -21.85 6.20 2.89
CA GLN A 178 -21.84 5.24 1.77
C GLN A 178 -22.08 3.82 2.25
N ASP A 179 -21.48 3.40 3.36
CA ASP A 179 -21.71 2.08 3.97
C ASP A 179 -23.16 1.91 4.44
N ARG A 180 -23.79 2.96 4.96
CA ARG A 180 -25.20 2.96 5.37
C ARG A 180 -26.16 2.88 4.19
N ASN A 181 -25.80 3.45 3.05
CA ASN A 181 -26.63 3.49 1.83
C ASN A 181 -26.43 2.27 0.91
N GLY A 182 -25.75 1.21 1.36
CA GLY A 182 -25.67 -0.08 0.67
C GLY A 182 -24.74 -0.14 -0.53
N GLY A 183 -23.69 0.66 -0.53
CA GLY A 183 -22.62 0.61 -1.56
C GLY A 183 -23.07 1.12 -2.93
N LEU A 184 -22.18 1.83 -3.59
CA LEU A 184 -22.43 2.49 -4.87
C LEU A 184 -22.79 1.49 -5.99
N ASN A 185 -24.07 1.38 -6.31
CA ASN A 185 -24.53 0.96 -7.61
C ASN A 185 -24.63 2.19 -8.51
N GLY A 186 -23.66 2.44 -9.35
CA GLY A 186 -23.69 3.50 -10.36
C GLY A 186 -22.58 4.54 -10.18
N GLU A 187 -22.40 5.36 -11.10
CA GLU A 187 -21.37 6.36 -11.41
C GLU A 187 -20.40 6.81 -10.31
N PRO A 188 -19.10 7.00 -10.60
CA PRO A 188 -18.11 7.39 -9.60
C PRO A 188 -18.49 8.74 -9.00
N ALA A 189 -18.89 8.76 -7.73
CA ALA A 189 -19.08 9.98 -7.00
C ALA A 189 -17.75 10.73 -6.93
N VAL A 190 -17.69 11.91 -7.48
CA VAL A 190 -16.53 12.80 -7.39
C VAL A 190 -16.53 13.43 -6.02
N TRP A 191 -15.71 12.92 -5.11
CA TRP A 191 -15.41 13.62 -3.87
C TRP A 191 -14.39 14.71 -4.16
N GLY A 192 -14.71 15.92 -3.82
CA GLY A 192 -13.78 17.05 -3.80
C GLY A 192 -14.46 18.22 -3.09
N PRO A 193 -13.74 18.97 -2.25
CA PRO A 193 -14.28 20.22 -1.74
C PRO A 193 -14.69 21.06 -2.96
N SER A 194 -15.91 21.56 -2.92
CA SER A 194 -16.48 22.41 -3.98
C SER A 194 -15.76 23.77 -3.99
N ARG A 195 -14.49 23.77 -4.34
CA ARG A 195 -13.85 25.00 -4.81
C ARG A 195 -14.37 25.23 -6.22
N ARG A 196 -15.43 26.01 -6.31
CA ARG A 196 -15.68 26.77 -7.54
C ARG A 196 -14.42 27.61 -7.79
N VAL A 197 -13.58 27.12 -8.69
CA VAL A 197 -12.62 28.00 -9.34
C VAL A 197 -13.50 28.83 -10.28
N ASP A 198 -13.86 30.02 -9.84
CA ASP A 198 -14.37 31.06 -10.75
C ASP A 198 -13.24 31.36 -11.72
N HIS A 199 -13.22 30.63 -12.80
CA HIS A 199 -12.53 31.08 -14.01
C HIS A 199 -13.39 32.21 -14.57
N GLY A 200 -13.07 33.43 -14.14
CA GLY A 200 -13.44 34.64 -14.88
C GLY A 200 -12.88 34.48 -16.30
N MET A 201 -13.73 34.04 -17.22
CA MET A 201 -13.47 34.19 -18.63
C MET A 201 -13.56 35.68 -18.95
N GLU A 202 -12.43 36.37 -18.91
CA GLU A 202 -12.30 37.58 -19.74
C GLU A 202 -12.24 37.14 -21.18
N SER A 203 -13.35 37.42 -21.86
CA SER A 203 -13.49 37.39 -23.31
C SER A 203 -12.62 38.51 -23.89
N GLY A 204 -11.66 38.15 -24.71
CA GLY A 204 -10.99 39.12 -25.57
C GLY A 204 -9.63 38.64 -26.02
N ASP A 205 -9.60 37.97 -27.15
CA ASP A 205 -8.64 38.31 -28.19
C ASP A 205 -8.97 37.54 -29.49
N SER A 206 -9.37 38.35 -30.46
CA SER A 206 -9.58 38.00 -31.85
C SER A 206 -8.28 37.59 -32.52
N TYR A 207 -8.25 36.42 -33.15
CA TYR A 207 -7.21 36.04 -34.09
C TYR A 207 -7.41 36.80 -35.43
N PRO A 208 -6.36 37.39 -36.00
CA PRO A 208 -6.44 37.95 -37.35
C PRO A 208 -6.40 36.81 -38.37
N GLU A 209 -7.32 36.88 -39.34
CA GLU A 209 -7.32 36.08 -40.55
C GLU A 209 -6.03 36.30 -41.34
N SER A 210 -5.40 35.21 -41.78
CA SER A 210 -4.32 35.26 -42.76
C SER A 210 -4.93 35.43 -44.16
N VAL A 211 -4.56 36.50 -44.81
CA VAL A 211 -4.76 36.73 -46.26
C VAL A 211 -3.42 36.40 -46.94
N ASP A 212 -3.59 35.63 -48.05
CA ASP A 212 -2.63 35.27 -49.13
C ASP A 212 -1.58 34.20 -48.81
#